data_a5669e518e31926a0092ef8d45dd4879
#
_entry.id   a5669e518e31926a0092ef8d45dd4879
#
_cell.length_a   1.000
_cell.length_b   1.000
_cell.length_c   1.000
_cell.angle_alpha   90.00
_cell.angle_beta   90.00
_cell.angle_gamma   90.00
#
_symmetry.space_group_name_H-M   'P 1'
#
loop_
_entity.id
_entity.type
_entity.pdbx_description
1 polymer ?
#
loop_
_entity_poly.entity_id
_entity_poly.type
_entity_poly.pdbx_seq_one_letter_code
_entity_poly.pdbx_strand_id
1 'polypeptide(L)'
;SGGTEANNLALLGHLHTRRGQGRALYSAGEHPSVLEACRYAAHLGYEPVEIPLLSDGCVDVDAFAALATEATVLIAVMQVNNETGSIQPIDEIIRIRNLQCPEALLHVDGVQGFLRMPLRVSAEGVNTYALSGHKLHGPKGIGALVLAPGVRILPISYGGGQENNLRHGTPNTPGIAGLYQAVSGYPVQHDMRALKLLLYERLRADIPDLVINGPQP
;
A
#
# COMPACT_ATOMS: atom_id res chain seq x y z
N SER A 1 2.16 -14.09 -5.03
CA SER A 1 0.92 -14.53 -5.68
C SER A 1 -0.08 -13.40 -5.89
N GLY A 2 0.13 -12.21 -5.36
CA GLY A 2 -0.75 -11.05 -5.47
C GLY A 2 -0.48 -10.01 -4.41
N GLY A 3 -1.30 -8.92 -4.39
CA GLY A 3 -1.15 -7.83 -3.43
C GLY A 3 -1.23 -8.30 -1.98
N THR A 4 -2.14 -9.20 -1.67
CA THR A 4 -2.29 -9.72 -0.30
C THR A 4 -1.02 -10.38 0.23
N GLU A 5 -0.39 -11.26 -0.56
CA GLU A 5 0.88 -11.88 -0.15
C GLU A 5 2.00 -10.84 -0.06
N ALA A 6 2.07 -9.90 -1.01
CA ALA A 6 3.06 -8.85 -1.02
C ALA A 6 2.95 -7.94 0.22
N ASN A 7 1.74 -7.50 0.57
CA ASN A 7 1.48 -6.70 1.78
C ASN A 7 1.88 -7.48 3.05
N ASN A 8 1.43 -8.72 3.19
CA ASN A 8 1.78 -9.53 4.36
C ASN A 8 3.29 -9.77 4.47
N LEU A 9 3.97 -10.07 3.35
CA LEU A 9 5.42 -10.26 3.34
C LEU A 9 6.16 -8.99 3.75
N ALA A 10 5.74 -7.83 3.27
CA ALA A 10 6.33 -6.54 3.66
C ALA A 10 6.15 -6.27 5.16
N LEU A 11 4.92 -6.34 5.65
CA LEU A 11 4.55 -5.93 7.00
C LEU A 11 5.06 -6.94 8.03
N LEU A 12 4.63 -8.19 7.94
CA LEU A 12 5.02 -9.24 8.90
C LEU A 12 6.50 -9.58 8.77
N GLY A 13 7.02 -9.64 7.54
CA GLY A 13 8.44 -9.87 7.30
C GLY A 13 9.33 -8.80 7.94
N HIS A 14 8.92 -7.53 7.93
CA HIS A 14 9.62 -6.47 8.64
C HIS A 14 9.50 -6.63 10.15
N LEU A 15 8.29 -6.82 10.68
CA LEU A 15 8.07 -6.96 12.12
C LEU A 15 8.84 -8.15 12.71
N HIS A 16 9.01 -9.23 11.97
CA HIS A 16 9.83 -10.38 12.39
C HIS A 16 11.34 -10.06 12.50
N THR A 17 11.84 -8.99 11.89
CA THR A 17 13.24 -8.56 12.06
C THR A 17 13.50 -7.90 13.42
N ARG A 18 12.45 -7.53 14.15
CA ARG A 18 12.49 -6.80 15.40
C ARG A 18 11.99 -7.68 16.56
N ARG A 19 12.09 -7.20 17.81
CA ARG A 19 11.81 -8.00 19.01
C ARG A 19 10.44 -7.74 19.64
N GLY A 20 9.42 -7.41 18.84
CA GLY A 20 8.06 -7.23 19.35
C GLY A 20 7.89 -5.96 20.21
N GLN A 21 8.60 -4.89 19.90
CA GLN A 21 8.48 -3.60 20.59
C GLN A 21 8.29 -2.46 19.59
N GLY A 22 7.36 -1.57 19.87
CA GLY A 22 7.08 -0.37 19.09
C GLY A 22 5.67 -0.35 18.52
N ARG A 23 5.41 0.69 17.75
CA ARG A 23 4.09 1.01 17.18
C ARG A 23 4.06 0.71 15.69
N ALA A 24 2.99 0.06 15.25
CA ALA A 24 2.69 -0.15 13.83
C ALA A 24 1.50 0.75 13.44
N LEU A 25 1.79 1.86 12.76
CA LEU A 25 0.76 2.78 12.29
C LEU A 25 0.23 2.33 10.93
N TYR A 26 -1.08 2.42 10.73
CA TYR A 26 -1.71 2.10 9.45
C TYR A 26 -2.94 2.97 9.20
N SER A 27 -3.20 3.31 7.96
CA SER A 27 -4.35 4.15 7.62
C SER A 27 -5.67 3.39 7.82
N ALA A 28 -6.70 4.07 8.32
CA ALA A 28 -8.04 3.49 8.49
C ALA A 28 -8.69 3.05 7.16
N GLY A 29 -8.20 3.56 6.03
CA GLY A 29 -8.69 3.24 4.69
C GLY A 29 -7.96 2.11 3.98
N GLU A 30 -7.11 1.35 4.67
CA GLU A 30 -6.35 0.28 4.05
C GLU A 30 -7.21 -0.90 3.56
N HIS A 31 -6.70 -1.60 2.56
CA HIS A 31 -7.26 -2.88 2.15
C HIS A 31 -7.16 -3.91 3.31
N PRO A 32 -8.12 -4.86 3.45
CA PRO A 32 -8.07 -5.88 4.52
C PRO A 32 -6.74 -6.64 4.64
N SER A 33 -6.00 -6.82 3.55
CA SER A 33 -4.67 -7.47 3.59
C SER A 33 -3.62 -6.68 4.37
N VAL A 34 -3.80 -5.38 4.53
CA VAL A 34 -2.96 -4.50 5.35
C VAL A 34 -3.55 -4.38 6.75
N LEU A 35 -4.86 -4.09 6.87
CA LEU A 35 -5.56 -3.94 8.16
C LEU A 35 -5.34 -5.17 9.04
N GLU A 36 -5.61 -6.37 8.52
CA GLU A 36 -5.51 -7.60 9.30
C GLU A 36 -4.05 -7.95 9.64
N ALA A 37 -3.10 -7.68 8.74
CA ALA A 37 -1.68 -7.87 9.05
C ALA A 37 -1.19 -6.90 10.15
N CYS A 38 -1.63 -5.64 10.12
CA CYS A 38 -1.32 -4.66 11.16
C CYS A 38 -1.99 -5.00 12.50
N ARG A 39 -3.25 -5.45 12.48
CA ARG A 39 -3.93 -5.94 13.70
C ARG A 39 -3.25 -7.17 14.29
N TYR A 40 -2.80 -8.08 13.43
CA TYR A 40 -2.04 -9.26 13.85
C TYR A 40 -0.71 -8.90 14.52
N ALA A 41 -0.13 -7.71 14.24
CA ALA A 41 1.07 -7.23 14.90
C ALA A 41 0.96 -7.19 16.43
N ALA A 42 -0.26 -7.05 16.99
CA ALA A 42 -0.50 -7.15 18.42
C ALA A 42 -0.09 -8.52 19.01
N HIS A 43 -0.31 -9.60 18.27
CA HIS A 43 0.12 -10.96 18.68
C HIS A 43 1.64 -11.13 18.65
N LEU A 44 2.35 -10.27 17.92
CA LEU A 44 3.80 -10.22 17.86
C LEU A 44 4.41 -9.26 18.90
N GLY A 45 3.58 -8.63 19.75
CA GLY A 45 4.00 -7.71 20.82
C GLY A 45 4.13 -6.25 20.39
N TYR A 46 3.62 -5.87 19.22
CA TYR A 46 3.57 -4.46 18.76
C TYR A 46 2.25 -3.81 19.11
N GLU A 47 2.24 -2.48 19.17
CA GLU A 47 1.04 -1.68 19.34
C GLU A 47 0.50 -1.27 17.94
N PRO A 48 -0.59 -1.87 17.43
CA PRO A 48 -1.23 -1.40 16.21
C PRO A 48 -1.99 -0.11 16.49
N VAL A 49 -1.75 0.92 15.67
CA VAL A 49 -2.36 2.24 15.82
C VAL A 49 -2.95 2.68 14.49
N GLU A 50 -4.23 2.96 14.49
CA GLU A 50 -4.94 3.41 13.32
C GLU A 50 -4.77 4.92 13.12
N ILE A 51 -4.41 5.34 11.90
CA ILE A 51 -4.34 6.73 11.47
C ILE A 51 -5.71 7.10 10.91
N PRO A 52 -6.39 8.13 11.46
CA PRO A 52 -7.72 8.54 10.98
C PRO A 52 -7.66 9.12 9.57
N LEU A 53 -8.81 9.14 8.91
CA LEU A 53 -9.02 9.77 7.61
C LEU A 53 -9.83 11.06 7.74
N LEU A 54 -9.60 11.97 6.83
CA LEU A 54 -10.45 13.12 6.57
C LEU A 54 -11.73 12.68 5.81
N SER A 55 -12.69 13.57 5.69
CA SER A 55 -13.98 13.30 5.03
C SER A 55 -13.85 12.96 3.53
N ASP A 56 -12.75 13.34 2.89
CA ASP A 56 -12.44 12.99 1.50
C ASP A 56 -11.75 11.64 1.35
N GLY A 57 -11.51 10.93 2.48
CA GLY A 57 -10.85 9.63 2.52
C GLY A 57 -9.32 9.69 2.45
N CYS A 58 -8.72 10.87 2.52
CA CYS A 58 -7.29 11.02 2.68
C CYS A 58 -6.86 10.85 4.14
N VAL A 59 -5.63 10.39 4.36
CA VAL A 59 -5.03 10.34 5.70
C VAL A 59 -5.02 11.75 6.31
N ASP A 60 -5.47 11.86 7.55
CA ASP A 60 -5.29 13.05 8.36
C ASP A 60 -3.81 13.19 8.73
N VAL A 61 -3.10 14.07 8.02
CA VAL A 61 -1.66 14.29 8.16
C VAL A 61 -1.31 14.87 9.52
N ASP A 62 -2.15 15.70 10.10
CA ASP A 62 -1.93 16.30 11.43
C ASP A 62 -2.09 15.25 12.52
N ALA A 63 -3.11 14.39 12.41
CA ALA A 63 -3.27 13.24 13.29
C ALA A 63 -2.11 12.26 13.14
N PHE A 64 -1.67 11.97 11.90
CA PHE A 64 -0.48 11.14 11.68
C PHE A 64 0.76 11.72 12.36
N ALA A 65 1.00 13.04 12.22
CA ALA A 65 2.13 13.70 12.86
C ALA A 65 2.08 13.60 14.40
N ALA A 66 0.89 13.65 14.99
CA ALA A 66 0.72 13.48 16.43
C ALA A 66 0.93 12.02 16.90
N LEU A 67 0.64 11.05 16.04
CA LEU A 67 0.79 9.62 16.34
C LEU A 67 2.20 9.10 16.10
N ALA A 68 2.92 9.63 15.12
CA ALA A 68 4.28 9.23 14.77
C ALA A 68 5.27 9.64 15.87
N THR A 69 6.03 8.69 16.38
CA THR A 69 7.02 8.89 17.44
C THR A 69 8.25 8.02 17.18
N GLU A 70 9.32 8.21 17.94
CA GLU A 70 10.51 7.34 17.86
C GLU A 70 10.20 5.85 18.11
N ALA A 71 9.09 5.55 18.81
CA ALA A 71 8.63 4.18 19.00
C ALA A 71 7.94 3.58 17.76
N THR A 72 7.66 4.38 16.73
CA THR A 72 7.06 3.89 15.50
C THR A 72 8.08 3.08 14.70
N VAL A 73 7.73 1.84 14.37
CA VAL A 73 8.61 0.90 13.65
C VAL A 73 8.08 0.56 12.26
N LEU A 74 6.79 0.77 12.02
CA LEU A 74 6.11 0.47 10.77
C LEU A 74 5.04 1.53 10.50
N ILE A 75 4.95 1.95 9.25
CA ILE A 75 3.87 2.80 8.74
C ILE A 75 3.35 2.12 7.46
N ALA A 76 2.05 1.91 7.37
CA ALA A 76 1.40 1.33 6.20
C ALA A 76 0.31 2.28 5.68
N VAL A 77 0.44 2.71 4.43
CA VAL A 77 -0.53 3.61 3.76
C VAL A 77 -0.66 3.20 2.31
N MET A 78 -1.89 3.01 1.82
CA MET A 78 -2.11 2.75 0.41
C MET A 78 -1.85 4.01 -0.43
N GLN A 79 -1.46 3.86 -1.69
CA GLN A 79 -1.24 5.02 -2.57
C GLN A 79 -2.55 5.63 -3.05
N VAL A 80 -3.50 4.77 -3.44
CA VAL A 80 -4.82 5.15 -3.94
C VAL A 80 -5.85 4.22 -3.32
N ASN A 81 -6.90 4.77 -2.75
CA ASN A 81 -7.97 3.96 -2.15
C ASN A 81 -8.80 3.27 -3.24
N ASN A 82 -9.06 1.98 -3.05
CA ASN A 82 -9.77 1.14 -4.03
C ASN A 82 -11.28 1.37 -4.09
N GLU A 83 -11.86 2.05 -3.10
CA GLU A 83 -13.31 2.32 -3.00
C GLU A 83 -13.62 3.77 -3.34
N THR A 84 -12.94 4.71 -2.70
CA THR A 84 -13.18 6.15 -2.85
C THR A 84 -12.38 6.79 -3.97
N GLY A 85 -11.24 6.18 -4.35
CA GLY A 85 -10.29 6.77 -5.30
C GLY A 85 -9.44 7.90 -4.70
N SER A 86 -9.46 8.09 -3.37
CA SER A 86 -8.64 9.09 -2.68
C SER A 86 -7.16 8.80 -2.88
N ILE A 87 -6.40 9.82 -3.28
CA ILE A 87 -4.93 9.76 -3.46
C ILE A 87 -4.30 10.20 -2.15
N GLN A 88 -3.50 9.33 -1.56
CA GLN A 88 -2.93 9.58 -0.24
C GLN A 88 -1.70 10.52 -0.32
N PRO A 89 -1.50 11.37 0.69
CA PRO A 89 -0.42 12.37 0.73
C PRO A 89 0.92 11.75 1.12
N ILE A 90 1.44 10.86 0.26
CA ILE A 90 2.64 10.05 0.55
C ILE A 90 3.88 10.92 0.82
N ASP A 91 4.03 12.05 0.11
CA ASP A 91 5.18 12.93 0.29
C ASP A 91 5.20 13.60 1.67
N GLU A 92 4.04 14.00 2.19
CA GLU A 92 3.91 14.54 3.55
C GLU A 92 4.19 13.46 4.60
N ILE A 93 3.69 12.25 4.36
CA ILE A 93 3.96 11.09 5.24
C ILE A 93 5.45 10.78 5.28
N ILE A 94 6.13 10.78 4.14
CA ILE A 94 7.59 10.61 4.06
C ILE A 94 8.29 11.69 4.87
N ARG A 95 7.91 12.96 4.69
CA ARG A 95 8.52 14.08 5.39
C ARG A 95 8.39 13.96 6.91
N ILE A 96 7.20 13.64 7.40
CA ILE A 96 6.94 13.48 8.83
C ILE A 96 7.69 12.27 9.38
N ARG A 97 7.64 11.13 8.68
CA ARG A 97 8.37 9.93 9.05
C ARG A 97 9.87 10.21 9.21
N ASN A 98 10.48 10.90 8.23
CA ASN A 98 11.92 11.21 8.26
C ASN A 98 12.31 12.13 9.42
N LEU A 99 11.39 12.98 9.88
CA LEU A 99 11.64 13.89 11.02
C LEU A 99 11.42 13.22 12.37
N GLN A 100 10.39 12.38 12.51
CA GLN A 100 9.92 11.91 13.82
C GLN A 100 10.27 10.45 14.10
N CYS A 101 10.34 9.61 13.07
CA CYS A 101 10.62 8.18 13.18
C CYS A 101 11.41 7.65 11.97
N PRO A 102 12.62 8.15 11.70
CA PRO A 102 13.39 7.84 10.49
C PRO A 102 13.69 6.35 10.32
N GLU A 103 13.69 5.59 11.41
CA GLU A 103 13.91 4.13 11.40
C GLU A 103 12.63 3.30 11.12
N ALA A 104 11.47 3.95 11.05
CA ALA A 104 10.22 3.29 10.71
C ALA A 104 10.20 2.89 9.23
N LEU A 105 9.87 1.63 8.95
CA LEU A 105 9.62 1.20 7.58
C LEU A 105 8.31 1.81 7.08
N LEU A 106 8.36 2.48 5.94
CA LEU A 106 7.17 2.94 5.22
C LEU A 106 6.82 1.94 4.11
N HIS A 107 5.70 1.25 4.31
CA HIS A 107 5.07 0.40 3.32
C HIS A 107 3.96 1.12 2.58
N VAL A 108 3.94 1.02 1.26
CA VAL A 108 2.84 1.54 0.44
C VAL A 108 2.19 0.40 -0.33
N ASP A 109 0.89 0.20 -0.10
CA ASP A 109 0.06 -0.62 -0.99
C ASP A 109 -0.19 0.15 -2.28
N GLY A 110 0.52 -0.25 -3.34
CA GLY A 110 0.45 0.35 -4.66
C GLY A 110 -0.48 -0.36 -5.64
N VAL A 111 -1.28 -1.31 -5.17
CA VAL A 111 -2.14 -2.15 -6.03
C VAL A 111 -3.06 -1.32 -6.92
N GLN A 112 -3.55 -0.18 -6.44
CA GLN A 112 -4.36 0.74 -7.25
C GLN A 112 -3.54 1.87 -7.89
N GLY A 113 -2.37 2.21 -7.34
CA GLY A 113 -1.54 3.34 -7.80
C GLY A 113 -0.53 2.98 -8.88
N PHE A 114 -0.02 1.76 -8.90
CA PHE A 114 1.06 1.34 -9.80
C PHE A 114 0.69 1.59 -11.27
N LEU A 115 1.59 2.21 -12.02
CA LEU A 115 1.44 2.71 -13.41
C LEU A 115 0.37 3.81 -13.60
N ARG A 116 -0.35 4.21 -12.57
CA ARG A 116 -1.35 5.29 -12.61
C ARG A 116 -0.86 6.57 -11.95
N MET A 117 -0.08 6.43 -10.89
CA MET A 117 0.49 7.55 -10.14
C MET A 117 2.00 7.38 -10.03
N PRO A 118 2.78 8.47 -10.17
CA PRO A 118 4.22 8.40 -9.95
C PRO A 118 4.52 8.07 -8.49
N LEU A 119 5.52 7.21 -8.26
CA LEU A 119 6.06 6.94 -6.94
C LEU A 119 7.47 6.39 -7.08
N ARG A 120 8.34 6.80 -6.16
CA ARG A 120 9.72 6.32 -6.10
C ARG A 120 9.96 5.51 -4.83
N VAL A 121 10.44 4.29 -5.01
CA VAL A 121 10.91 3.44 -3.91
C VAL A 121 12.38 3.76 -3.62
N SER A 122 12.68 4.17 -2.39
CA SER A 122 14.05 4.52 -1.96
C SER A 122 14.18 4.37 -0.43
N ALA A 123 15.41 4.34 0.08
CA ALA A 123 15.65 4.24 1.52
C ALA A 123 15.06 5.42 2.31
N GLU A 124 15.13 6.62 1.75
CA GLU A 124 14.64 7.87 2.38
C GLU A 124 13.18 8.18 2.06
N GLY A 125 12.57 7.42 1.13
CA GLY A 125 11.18 7.54 0.72
C GLY A 125 10.36 6.34 1.12
N VAL A 126 9.61 5.79 0.15
CA VAL A 126 8.88 4.54 0.34
C VAL A 126 9.86 3.37 0.37
N ASN A 127 9.82 2.59 1.45
CA ASN A 127 10.76 1.49 1.65
C ASN A 127 10.30 0.19 0.97
N THR A 128 8.99 -0.07 0.98
CA THR A 128 8.40 -1.26 0.35
C THR A 128 7.14 -0.89 -0.39
N TYR A 129 6.92 -1.51 -1.57
CA TYR A 129 5.79 -1.21 -2.42
C TYR A 129 5.19 -2.49 -3.00
N ALA A 130 3.90 -2.72 -2.75
CA ALA A 130 3.18 -3.90 -3.20
C ALA A 130 2.38 -3.61 -4.48
N LEU A 131 2.33 -4.59 -5.38
CA LEU A 131 1.51 -4.51 -6.60
C LEU A 131 0.85 -5.85 -6.93
N SER A 132 -0.20 -5.82 -7.76
CA SER A 132 -0.95 -7.00 -8.17
C SER A 132 -1.25 -6.99 -9.66
N GLY A 133 -0.93 -8.10 -10.35
CA GLY A 133 -1.06 -8.19 -11.80
C GLY A 133 -2.49 -8.02 -12.32
N HIS A 134 -3.48 -8.57 -11.61
CA HIS A 134 -4.87 -8.49 -12.06
C HIS A 134 -5.48 -7.07 -12.07
N LYS A 135 -4.85 -6.11 -11.40
CA LYS A 135 -5.24 -4.69 -11.45
C LYS A 135 -4.65 -3.95 -12.65
N LEU A 136 -3.76 -4.61 -13.38
CA LEU A 136 -3.08 -4.11 -14.57
C LEU A 136 -3.48 -4.88 -15.84
N HIS A 137 -4.66 -5.51 -15.84
CA HIS A 137 -5.12 -6.40 -16.91
C HIS A 137 -4.25 -7.66 -17.10
N GLY A 138 -3.37 -7.96 -16.14
CA GLY A 138 -2.56 -9.17 -16.11
C GLY A 138 -3.27 -10.36 -15.46
N PRO A 139 -2.57 -11.51 -15.38
CA PRO A 139 -3.12 -12.71 -14.76
C PRO A 139 -3.43 -12.52 -13.27
N LYS A 140 -4.44 -13.24 -12.78
CA LYS A 140 -4.64 -13.46 -11.35
C LYS A 140 -3.55 -14.38 -10.81
N GLY A 141 -3.30 -14.34 -9.51
CA GLY A 141 -2.31 -15.22 -8.87
C GLY A 141 -0.85 -14.79 -9.09
N ILE A 142 -0.61 -13.55 -9.49
CA ILE A 142 0.72 -12.93 -9.61
C ILE A 142 0.71 -11.49 -9.09
N GLY A 143 1.76 -11.12 -8.40
CA GLY A 143 2.04 -9.77 -7.91
C GLY A 143 3.53 -9.61 -7.67
N ALA A 144 3.94 -8.47 -7.15
CA ALA A 144 5.32 -8.25 -6.74
C ALA A 144 5.38 -7.38 -5.49
N LEU A 145 6.47 -7.55 -4.75
CA LEU A 145 6.89 -6.66 -3.68
C LEU A 145 8.22 -6.04 -4.09
N VAL A 146 8.25 -4.72 -4.17
CA VAL A 146 9.46 -3.94 -4.43
C VAL A 146 10.06 -3.53 -3.08
N LEU A 147 11.34 -3.74 -2.91
CA LEU A 147 12.10 -3.36 -1.71
C LEU A 147 13.12 -2.28 -2.09
N ALA A 148 13.20 -1.23 -1.29
CA ALA A 148 14.28 -0.25 -1.41
C ALA A 148 15.63 -0.88 -1.04
N PRO A 149 16.74 -0.38 -1.60
CA PRO A 149 18.07 -0.84 -1.22
C PRO A 149 18.29 -0.74 0.29
N GLY A 150 18.84 -1.80 0.90
CA GLY A 150 19.12 -1.87 2.34
C GLY A 150 17.94 -2.29 3.22
N VAL A 151 16.72 -2.33 2.71
CA VAL A 151 15.56 -2.84 3.44
C VAL A 151 15.70 -4.33 3.70
N ARG A 152 15.51 -4.73 4.95
CA ARG A 152 15.54 -6.14 5.38
C ARG A 152 14.17 -6.57 5.86
N ILE A 153 13.73 -7.70 5.35
CA ILE A 153 12.53 -8.42 5.80
C ILE A 153 12.88 -9.91 5.95
N LEU A 154 12.14 -10.62 6.76
CA LEU A 154 12.22 -12.07 6.88
C LEU A 154 11.10 -12.73 6.08
N PRO A 155 11.29 -13.98 5.61
CA PRO A 155 10.23 -14.73 4.97
C PRO A 155 9.09 -15.00 5.96
N ILE A 156 7.85 -15.05 5.45
CA ILE A 156 6.66 -15.44 6.21
C ILE A 156 6.20 -16.88 5.89
N SER A 157 6.87 -17.51 4.95
CA SER A 157 6.70 -18.92 4.59
C SER A 157 8.08 -19.50 4.31
N TYR A 158 8.25 -20.80 4.48
CA TYR A 158 9.56 -21.46 4.41
C TYR A 158 9.56 -22.57 3.37
N GLY A 159 10.73 -22.81 2.74
CA GLY A 159 10.87 -23.81 1.69
C GLY A 159 12.22 -23.71 0.97
N GLY A 160 12.24 -23.85 -0.35
CA GLY A 160 13.45 -23.68 -1.18
C GLY A 160 13.89 -22.23 -1.27
N GLY A 161 15.07 -21.98 -1.88
CA GLY A 161 15.75 -20.68 -1.87
C GLY A 161 15.27 -19.66 -2.91
N GLN A 162 14.02 -19.74 -3.39
CA GLN A 162 13.51 -18.86 -4.43
C GLN A 162 13.38 -17.41 -3.91
N GLU A 163 13.36 -16.46 -4.84
CA GLU A 163 13.24 -15.02 -4.57
C GLU A 163 14.18 -14.54 -3.44
N ASN A 164 15.46 -14.91 -3.54
CA ASN A 164 16.49 -14.56 -2.55
C ASN A 164 16.15 -15.04 -1.12
N ASN A 165 15.53 -16.19 -0.97
CA ASN A 165 15.04 -16.75 0.31
C ASN A 165 13.92 -15.91 0.98
N LEU A 166 13.26 -15.03 0.27
CA LEU A 166 12.17 -14.21 0.82
C LEU A 166 10.80 -14.80 0.52
N ARG A 167 10.63 -15.41 -0.66
CA ARG A 167 9.37 -16.02 -1.06
C ARG A 167 9.63 -17.40 -1.65
N HIS A 168 9.46 -18.41 -0.84
CA HIS A 168 9.72 -19.80 -1.22
C HIS A 168 8.61 -20.38 -2.11
N GLY A 169 8.95 -21.44 -2.83
CA GLY A 169 8.06 -22.14 -3.75
C GLY A 169 8.41 -21.86 -5.22
N THR A 170 8.15 -22.85 -6.06
CA THR A 170 8.45 -22.77 -7.50
C THR A 170 7.86 -21.50 -8.12
N PRO A 171 8.67 -20.69 -8.84
CA PRO A 171 8.18 -19.48 -9.49
C PRO A 171 7.07 -19.78 -10.51
N ASN A 172 6.02 -18.99 -10.49
CA ASN A 172 4.95 -19.02 -11.50
C ASN A 172 5.43 -18.31 -12.78
N THR A 173 6.27 -18.97 -13.56
CA THR A 173 6.87 -18.36 -14.76
C THR A 173 5.85 -17.89 -15.80
N PRO A 174 4.74 -18.61 -16.07
CA PRO A 174 3.67 -18.09 -16.93
C PRO A 174 3.02 -16.82 -16.38
N GLY A 175 2.77 -16.78 -15.06
CA GLY A 175 2.24 -15.59 -14.39
C GLY A 175 3.20 -14.41 -14.44
N ILE A 176 4.51 -14.63 -14.27
CA ILE A 176 5.56 -13.61 -14.38
C ILE A 176 5.60 -13.05 -15.81
N ALA A 177 5.58 -13.90 -16.83
CA ALA A 177 5.54 -13.48 -18.22
C ALA A 177 4.27 -12.66 -18.53
N GLY A 178 3.12 -13.09 -18.03
CA GLY A 178 1.86 -12.35 -18.15
C GLY A 178 1.89 -10.99 -17.42
N LEU A 179 2.48 -10.92 -16.24
CA LEU A 179 2.68 -9.65 -15.52
C LEU A 179 3.60 -8.71 -16.30
N TYR A 180 4.72 -9.23 -16.80
CA TYR A 180 5.63 -8.45 -17.64
C TYR A 180 4.91 -7.86 -18.87
N GLN A 181 4.13 -8.68 -19.58
CA GLN A 181 3.36 -8.22 -20.74
C GLN A 181 2.32 -7.17 -20.35
N ALA A 182 1.64 -7.35 -19.23
CA ALA A 182 0.66 -6.37 -18.72
C ALA A 182 1.30 -5.03 -18.38
N VAL A 183 2.48 -5.04 -17.75
CA VAL A 183 3.23 -3.82 -17.40
C VAL A 183 3.77 -3.13 -18.66
N SER A 184 4.39 -3.90 -19.56
CA SER A 184 5.00 -3.36 -20.80
C SER A 184 3.97 -2.83 -21.79
N GLY A 185 2.79 -3.44 -21.83
CA GLY A 185 1.67 -3.07 -22.70
C GLY A 185 0.61 -2.20 -22.02
N TYR A 186 0.87 -1.71 -20.79
CA TYR A 186 -0.12 -0.92 -20.07
C TYR A 186 -0.45 0.34 -20.88
N PRO A 187 -1.72 0.57 -21.21
CA PRO A 187 -2.09 1.69 -22.07
C PRO A 187 -1.75 3.01 -21.40
N VAL A 188 -1.27 3.98 -22.20
CA VAL A 188 -1.19 5.37 -21.73
C VAL A 188 -2.55 5.76 -21.20
N GLN A 189 -2.58 6.25 -19.96
CA GLN A 189 -3.82 6.54 -19.28
C GLN A 189 -4.65 7.55 -20.07
N HIS A 190 -5.87 7.16 -20.43
CA HIS A 190 -6.87 8.13 -20.86
C HIS A 190 -7.27 8.98 -19.65
N ASP A 191 -7.36 10.30 -19.85
CA ASP A 191 -7.89 11.18 -18.80
C ASP A 191 -9.37 10.85 -18.58
N MET A 192 -9.66 10.13 -17.52
CA MET A 192 -11.02 9.72 -17.15
C MET A 192 -11.80 10.84 -16.43
N ARG A 193 -11.19 12.01 -16.21
CA ARG A 193 -11.84 13.12 -15.47
C ARG A 193 -13.10 13.59 -16.12
N ALA A 194 -13.09 13.77 -17.44
CA ALA A 194 -14.29 14.21 -18.17
C ALA A 194 -15.44 13.21 -18.01
N LEU A 195 -15.17 11.92 -18.07
CA LEU A 195 -16.17 10.88 -17.86
C LEU A 195 -16.65 10.83 -16.41
N LYS A 196 -15.75 11.00 -15.45
CA LYS A 196 -16.07 11.08 -14.01
C LYS A 196 -17.00 12.26 -13.75
N LEU A 197 -16.66 13.45 -14.26
CA LEU A 197 -17.48 14.66 -14.11
C LEU A 197 -18.86 14.47 -14.72
N LEU A 198 -18.94 13.96 -15.94
CA LEU A 198 -20.22 13.67 -16.61
C LEU A 198 -21.07 12.67 -15.79
N LEU A 199 -20.45 11.64 -15.22
CA LEU A 199 -21.15 10.69 -14.36
C LEU A 199 -21.75 11.40 -13.13
N TYR A 200 -20.95 12.22 -12.45
CA TYR A 200 -21.42 12.97 -11.28
C TYR A 200 -22.53 13.97 -11.60
N GLU A 201 -22.41 14.70 -12.69
CA GLU A 201 -23.44 15.63 -13.14
C GLU A 201 -24.79 14.92 -13.39
N ARG A 202 -24.76 13.79 -14.10
CA ARG A 202 -25.96 13.00 -14.36
C ARG A 202 -26.56 12.41 -13.09
N LEU A 203 -25.73 11.80 -12.23
CA LEU A 203 -26.21 11.22 -10.97
C LEU A 203 -26.84 12.28 -10.06
N ARG A 204 -26.25 13.48 -9.96
CA ARG A 204 -26.83 14.58 -9.17
C ARG A 204 -28.13 15.12 -9.73
N ALA A 205 -28.28 15.11 -11.06
CA ALA A 205 -29.54 15.53 -11.69
C ALA A 205 -30.68 14.55 -11.42
N ASP A 206 -30.38 13.25 -11.37
CA ASP A 206 -31.39 12.20 -11.23
C ASP A 206 -31.65 11.79 -9.76
N ILE A 207 -30.67 12.06 -8.86
CA ILE A 207 -30.73 11.64 -7.44
C ILE A 207 -30.49 12.87 -6.55
N PRO A 208 -31.56 13.52 -6.06
CA PRO A 208 -31.47 14.77 -5.28
C PRO A 208 -30.61 14.65 -3.99
N ASP A 209 -30.69 13.51 -3.31
CA ASP A 209 -30.00 13.26 -2.03
C ASP A 209 -28.70 12.49 -2.20
N LEU A 210 -28.06 12.58 -3.37
CA LEU A 210 -26.81 11.88 -3.64
C LEU A 210 -25.70 12.35 -2.71
N VAL A 211 -25.12 11.41 -1.95
CA VAL A 211 -23.91 11.60 -1.17
C VAL A 211 -22.72 10.95 -1.90
N ILE A 212 -21.69 11.72 -2.10
CA ILE A 212 -20.43 11.23 -2.70
C ILE A 212 -19.43 10.99 -1.58
N ASN A 213 -19.01 9.72 -1.41
CA ASN A 213 -17.96 9.34 -0.49
C ASN A 213 -16.60 9.43 -1.19
N GLY A 214 -15.68 10.22 -0.65
CA GLY A 214 -14.35 10.43 -1.19
C GLY A 214 -14.15 11.83 -1.78
N PRO A 215 -13.06 12.04 -2.55
CA PRO A 215 -12.71 13.35 -3.08
C PRO A 215 -13.77 13.83 -4.06
N GLN A 216 -14.17 15.08 -3.90
CA GLN A 216 -15.10 15.72 -4.84
C GLN A 216 -14.47 15.75 -6.24
N PRO A 217 -15.28 15.68 -7.30
CA PRO A 217 -14.81 15.65 -8.68
C PRO A 217 -14.13 16.95 -9.11
#